data_9809cf5ebca8bfd93ed765c9528cb1f7
#
_entry.id   9809cf5ebca8bfd93ed765c9528cb1f7
#
_cell.length_a   1.000
_cell.length_b   1.000
_cell.length_c   1.000
_cell.angle_alpha   90.00
_cell.angle_beta   90.00
_cell.angle_gamma   90.00
#
_symmetry.space_group_name_H-M   'P 1'
#
loop_
_entity.id
_entity.type
_entity.pdbx_description
1 polymer ?
#
loop_
_entity_poly.entity_id
_entity_poly.type
_entity_poly.pdbx_seq_one_letter_code
_entity_poly.pdbx_strand_id
1 'polypeptide(L)'
;MNTLKSLLGAHLPKHAIILGSALGSVVDAVQDATDIPYAELSGFPIPKISGHAGKLVLGKIGGVEVAVLAGRAHAYESGNAAVMRPALEQLKDAGIEILILTNAAGSLKASMRPGSLMLLTDHINCAGMNPLIGQHGDENFVSMTNAYNADLRKAFLAAAKKEKIAVKQGVYCWYSGPSFETPAEIKMIQIIGGTAVGMSTAPETILARRLGLQVAAISTITNLAAGIKGASPSHEETKREGMKAAGDMKRLLTRFFKDIK
;
A
#
# COMPACT_ATOMS: atom_id res chain seq x y z
N MET A 1 26.50 -6.01 -0.98
CA MET A 1 25.08 -6.08 -0.57
C MET A 1 24.40 -7.11 -1.44
N ASN A 2 23.60 -7.96 -0.84
CA ASN A 2 22.90 -9.04 -1.54
C ASN A 2 21.67 -8.52 -2.30
N THR A 3 21.35 -9.11 -3.44
CA THR A 3 20.03 -8.90 -4.07
C THR A 3 19.00 -9.80 -3.41
N LEU A 4 17.72 -9.42 -3.44
CA LEU A 4 16.67 -10.24 -2.89
C LEU A 4 16.67 -11.66 -3.51
N LYS A 5 16.85 -11.76 -4.82
CA LYS A 5 16.93 -13.03 -5.54
C LYS A 5 18.07 -13.93 -5.04
N SER A 6 19.24 -13.35 -4.70
CA SER A 6 20.38 -14.13 -4.20
C SER A 6 20.14 -14.67 -2.79
N LEU A 7 19.31 -14.01 -1.97
CA LEU A 7 18.97 -14.44 -0.62
C LEU A 7 17.87 -15.50 -0.59
N LEU A 8 16.92 -15.45 -1.52
CA LEU A 8 15.76 -16.33 -1.54
C LEU A 8 16.04 -17.73 -2.12
N GLY A 9 17.09 -17.89 -2.92
CA GLY A 9 17.41 -19.17 -3.55
C GLY A 9 16.29 -19.69 -4.45
N ALA A 10 15.88 -20.94 -4.27
CA ALA A 10 14.84 -21.60 -5.10
C ALA A 10 13.40 -21.38 -4.60
N HIS A 11 13.20 -20.90 -3.39
CA HIS A 11 11.87 -20.68 -2.78
C HIS A 11 11.45 -19.22 -2.90
N LEU A 12 10.88 -18.86 -4.06
CA LEU A 12 10.49 -17.49 -4.35
C LEU A 12 8.98 -17.31 -4.15
N PRO A 13 8.54 -16.43 -3.25
CA PRO A 13 7.13 -16.10 -3.15
C PRO A 13 6.64 -15.41 -4.42
N LYS A 14 5.39 -15.69 -4.83
CA LYS A 14 4.74 -14.98 -5.94
C LYS A 14 4.00 -13.72 -5.50
N HIS A 15 3.89 -13.51 -4.21
CA HIS A 15 3.09 -12.45 -3.59
C HIS A 15 3.96 -11.57 -2.70
N ALA A 16 3.82 -10.27 -2.88
CA ALA A 16 4.40 -9.29 -1.95
C ALA A 16 3.32 -8.39 -1.34
N ILE A 17 3.57 -7.95 -0.11
CA ILE A 17 2.74 -6.98 0.60
C ILE A 17 3.62 -5.81 1.01
N ILE A 18 3.20 -4.57 0.76
CA ILE A 18 3.83 -3.39 1.35
C ILE A 18 2.91 -2.84 2.43
N LEU A 19 3.40 -2.85 3.68
CA LEU A 19 2.65 -2.35 4.82
C LEU A 19 2.74 -0.82 4.92
N GLY A 20 1.59 -0.21 5.15
CA GLY A 20 1.45 1.21 5.45
C GLY A 20 1.68 1.53 6.92
N SER A 21 1.67 2.82 7.24
CA SER A 21 1.80 3.34 8.60
C SER A 21 0.76 2.71 9.54
N ALA A 22 1.16 2.42 10.77
CA ALA A 22 0.37 1.79 11.84
C ALA A 22 -0.12 0.34 11.57
N LEU A 23 0.28 -0.28 10.45
CA LEU A 23 -0.05 -1.67 10.12
C LEU A 23 1.12 -2.64 10.38
N GLY A 24 2.16 -2.22 11.08
CA GLY A 24 3.33 -3.05 11.38
C GLY A 24 3.00 -4.38 12.04
N SER A 25 1.97 -4.45 12.89
CA SER A 25 1.54 -5.70 13.55
C SER A 25 0.94 -6.73 12.59
N VAL A 26 0.70 -6.39 11.32
CA VAL A 26 0.28 -7.38 10.30
C VAL A 26 1.37 -8.43 10.09
N VAL A 27 2.64 -8.12 10.34
CA VAL A 27 3.74 -9.10 10.27
C VAL A 27 3.55 -10.28 11.25
N ASP A 28 2.81 -10.09 12.36
CA ASP A 28 2.52 -11.18 13.29
C ASP A 28 1.63 -12.30 12.68
N ALA A 29 1.03 -12.06 11.50
CA ALA A 29 0.30 -13.10 10.77
C ALA A 29 1.22 -13.98 9.91
N VAL A 30 2.50 -13.60 9.76
CA VAL A 30 3.48 -14.36 8.97
C VAL A 30 3.98 -15.52 9.81
N GLN A 31 3.71 -16.74 9.35
CA GLN A 31 4.21 -17.98 9.92
C GLN A 31 5.59 -18.30 9.33
N ASP A 32 6.42 -19.00 10.06
CA ASP A 32 7.79 -19.37 9.67
C ASP A 32 8.61 -18.14 9.23
N ALA A 33 8.46 -17.02 9.94
CA ALA A 33 8.97 -15.72 9.55
C ALA A 33 10.51 -15.64 9.61
N THR A 34 11.09 -15.10 8.54
CA THR A 34 12.51 -14.71 8.47
C THR A 34 12.59 -13.22 8.18
N ASP A 35 13.27 -12.48 9.05
CA ASP A 35 13.45 -11.04 8.94
C ASP A 35 14.76 -10.70 8.21
N ILE A 36 14.70 -9.80 7.25
CA ILE A 36 15.86 -9.27 6.52
C ILE A 36 15.81 -7.74 6.58
N PRO A 37 16.72 -7.07 7.29
CA PRO A 37 16.79 -5.60 7.32
C PRO A 37 16.98 -5.02 5.91
N TYR A 38 16.31 -3.92 5.57
CA TYR A 38 16.51 -3.25 4.27
C TYR A 38 17.95 -2.82 4.05
N ALA A 39 18.69 -2.52 5.12
CA ALA A 39 20.11 -2.16 5.05
C ALA A 39 21.01 -3.29 4.49
N GLU A 40 20.55 -4.55 4.53
CA GLU A 40 21.26 -5.70 3.98
C GLU A 40 20.95 -5.93 2.49
N LEU A 41 19.88 -5.29 1.98
CA LEU A 41 19.42 -5.39 0.61
C LEU A 41 19.95 -4.22 -0.23
N SER A 42 20.56 -4.52 -1.36
CA SER A 42 21.15 -3.51 -2.24
C SER A 42 20.05 -2.58 -2.77
N GLY A 43 20.21 -1.26 -2.56
CA GLY A 43 19.31 -0.25 -3.10
C GLY A 43 17.91 -0.20 -2.49
N PHE A 44 17.60 -1.02 -1.47
CA PHE A 44 16.31 -0.89 -0.78
C PHE A 44 16.24 0.46 -0.05
N PRO A 45 15.13 1.19 -0.22
CA PRO A 45 14.96 2.49 0.42
C PRO A 45 14.71 2.31 1.92
N ILE A 46 15.53 2.96 2.74
CA ILE A 46 15.37 2.94 4.20
C ILE A 46 14.39 4.04 4.60
N PRO A 47 13.22 3.70 5.19
CA PRO A 47 12.26 4.68 5.65
C PRO A 47 12.85 5.53 6.78
N LYS A 48 12.59 6.84 6.75
CA LYS A 48 13.03 7.77 7.81
C LYS A 48 11.90 8.16 8.75
N ILE A 49 10.66 7.78 8.43
CA ILE A 49 9.46 8.13 9.20
C ILE A 49 9.13 7.02 10.20
N SER A 50 8.78 7.42 11.41
CA SER A 50 8.37 6.51 12.48
C SER A 50 7.12 5.69 12.09
N GLY A 51 7.11 4.40 12.48
CA GLY A 51 6.01 3.48 12.15
C GLY A 51 6.31 2.56 10.97
N HIS A 52 7.51 2.65 10.39
CA HIS A 52 8.02 1.74 9.37
C HIS A 52 9.27 1.03 9.90
N ALA A 53 9.23 -0.31 9.98
CA ALA A 53 10.31 -1.10 10.58
C ALA A 53 11.56 -1.22 9.68
N GLY A 54 11.43 -0.95 8.37
CA GLY A 54 12.54 -1.02 7.42
C GLY A 54 13.12 -2.43 7.27
N LYS A 55 12.27 -3.45 7.27
CA LYS A 55 12.66 -4.85 7.07
C LYS A 55 11.72 -5.56 6.11
N LEU A 56 12.25 -6.55 5.42
CA LEU A 56 11.49 -7.54 4.68
C LEU A 56 11.26 -8.76 5.58
N VAL A 57 10.03 -9.25 5.61
CA VAL A 57 9.65 -10.47 6.34
C VAL A 57 9.20 -11.51 5.33
N LEU A 58 9.90 -12.61 5.27
CA LEU A 58 9.57 -13.76 4.42
C LEU A 58 8.88 -14.82 5.27
N GLY A 59 7.88 -15.50 4.70
CA GLY A 59 7.18 -16.60 5.39
C GLY A 59 5.81 -16.84 4.77
N LYS A 60 4.86 -17.35 5.54
CA LYS A 60 3.55 -17.77 5.03
C LYS A 60 2.42 -17.01 5.69
N ILE A 61 1.45 -16.56 4.89
CA ILE A 61 0.15 -16.09 5.38
C ILE A 61 -0.93 -16.98 4.77
N GLY A 62 -1.80 -17.56 5.60
CA GLY A 62 -2.84 -18.48 5.12
C GLY A 62 -2.29 -19.73 4.41
N GLY A 63 -1.02 -20.07 4.62
CA GLY A 63 -0.30 -21.17 4.01
C GLY A 63 0.25 -20.88 2.61
N VAL A 64 0.28 -19.60 2.18
CA VAL A 64 0.89 -19.13 0.93
C VAL A 64 2.17 -18.37 1.26
N GLU A 65 3.26 -18.65 0.51
CA GLU A 65 4.53 -17.93 0.63
C GLU A 65 4.34 -16.46 0.25
N VAL A 66 4.83 -15.55 1.10
CA VAL A 66 4.72 -14.10 0.94
C VAL A 66 6.01 -13.39 1.30
N ALA A 67 6.26 -12.27 0.62
CA ALA A 67 7.27 -11.28 0.98
C ALA A 67 6.57 -10.03 1.54
N VAL A 68 6.75 -9.74 2.83
CA VAL A 68 6.10 -8.60 3.49
C VAL A 68 7.12 -7.50 3.74
N LEU A 69 6.98 -6.39 3.04
CA LEU A 69 7.76 -5.18 3.28
C LEU A 69 7.15 -4.45 4.49
N ALA A 70 7.80 -4.54 5.64
CA ALA A 70 7.37 -3.89 6.88
C ALA A 70 7.73 -2.39 6.87
N GLY A 71 7.14 -1.67 5.95
CA GLY A 71 7.32 -0.25 5.73
C GLY A 71 7.76 0.11 4.31
N ARG A 72 7.71 1.42 4.04
CA ARG A 72 8.13 2.02 2.76
C ARG A 72 8.73 3.39 2.99
N ALA A 73 9.55 3.85 2.03
CA ALA A 73 9.91 5.26 1.91
C ALA A 73 8.83 5.99 1.08
N HIS A 74 8.63 7.27 1.37
CA HIS A 74 7.61 8.09 0.71
C HIS A 74 8.24 9.17 -0.18
N ALA A 75 7.50 9.57 -1.22
CA ALA A 75 7.94 10.64 -2.12
C ALA A 75 8.30 11.93 -1.38
N TYR A 76 7.55 12.30 -0.34
CA TYR A 76 7.80 13.51 0.44
C TYR A 76 9.10 13.48 1.28
N GLU A 77 9.70 12.31 1.52
CA GLU A 77 10.96 12.20 2.28
C GLU A 77 12.17 12.70 1.49
N SER A 78 12.08 12.68 0.16
CA SER A 78 13.19 13.01 -0.74
C SER A 78 12.80 13.83 -1.98
N GLY A 79 11.51 14.12 -2.19
CA GLY A 79 11.01 14.73 -3.41
C GLY A 79 11.01 13.76 -4.62
N ASN A 80 11.23 12.46 -4.38
CA ASN A 80 11.37 11.46 -5.43
C ASN A 80 10.19 10.47 -5.44
N ALA A 81 9.29 10.59 -6.43
CA ALA A 81 8.17 9.67 -6.59
C ALA A 81 8.62 8.23 -6.89
N ALA A 82 9.83 8.04 -7.42
CA ALA A 82 10.39 6.73 -7.74
C ALA A 82 11.20 6.09 -6.61
N VAL A 83 11.12 6.62 -5.38
CA VAL A 83 11.92 6.15 -4.24
C VAL A 83 11.80 4.64 -3.98
N MET A 84 10.62 4.04 -4.23
CA MET A 84 10.37 2.60 -4.06
C MET A 84 10.77 1.75 -5.27
N ARG A 85 11.26 2.33 -6.37
CA ARG A 85 11.61 1.60 -7.59
C ARG A 85 12.60 0.46 -7.34
N PRO A 86 13.76 0.66 -6.67
CA PRO A 86 14.73 -0.41 -6.51
C PRO A 86 14.17 -1.63 -5.76
N ALA A 87 13.30 -1.39 -4.77
CA ALA A 87 12.65 -2.48 -4.05
C ALA A 87 11.66 -3.25 -4.95
N LEU A 88 10.86 -2.54 -5.75
CA LEU A 88 9.89 -3.16 -6.64
C LEU A 88 10.55 -3.94 -7.79
N GLU A 89 11.65 -3.42 -8.34
CA GLU A 89 12.46 -4.13 -9.34
C GLU A 89 13.01 -5.43 -8.77
N GLN A 90 13.59 -5.41 -7.57
CA GLN A 90 14.08 -6.62 -6.93
C GLN A 90 12.97 -7.62 -6.59
N LEU A 91 11.79 -7.17 -6.19
CA LEU A 91 10.62 -8.05 -6.01
C LEU A 91 10.25 -8.73 -7.34
N LYS A 92 10.23 -7.97 -8.44
CA LYS A 92 9.96 -8.52 -9.78
C LYS A 92 11.01 -9.53 -10.21
N ASP A 93 12.29 -9.21 -10.03
CA ASP A 93 13.42 -10.09 -10.36
C ASP A 93 13.42 -11.37 -9.52
N ALA A 94 12.90 -11.28 -8.31
CA ALA A 94 12.69 -12.40 -7.40
C ALA A 94 11.45 -13.24 -7.73
N GLY A 95 10.68 -12.91 -8.79
CA GLY A 95 9.54 -13.71 -9.25
C GLY A 95 8.19 -13.29 -8.67
N ILE A 96 8.10 -12.16 -7.98
CA ILE A 96 6.79 -11.64 -7.53
C ILE A 96 5.91 -11.31 -8.74
N GLU A 97 4.67 -11.75 -8.70
CA GLU A 97 3.64 -11.54 -9.71
C GLU A 97 2.52 -10.62 -9.20
N ILE A 98 2.22 -10.68 -7.91
CA ILE A 98 1.13 -9.94 -7.26
C ILE A 98 1.69 -9.06 -6.14
N LEU A 99 1.33 -7.77 -6.19
CA LEU A 99 1.65 -6.79 -5.16
C LEU A 99 0.39 -6.30 -4.45
N ILE A 100 0.33 -6.48 -3.15
CA ILE A 100 -0.72 -5.94 -2.30
C ILE A 100 -0.16 -4.72 -1.57
N LEU A 101 -0.79 -3.57 -1.76
CA LEU A 101 -0.43 -2.34 -1.10
C LEU A 101 -1.41 -2.05 0.03
N THR A 102 -0.88 -1.66 1.18
CA THR A 102 -1.71 -1.13 2.26
C THR A 102 -1.27 0.28 2.63
N ASN A 103 -2.18 1.12 3.07
CA ASN A 103 -1.89 2.49 3.49
C ASN A 103 -2.83 2.97 4.59
N ALA A 104 -2.47 4.07 5.24
CA ALA A 104 -3.36 4.90 6.01
C ALA A 104 -3.92 6.00 5.10
N ALA A 105 -5.19 6.36 5.25
CA ALA A 105 -5.84 7.39 4.43
C ALA A 105 -6.88 8.17 5.22
N GLY A 106 -7.04 9.45 4.89
CA GLY A 106 -8.14 10.29 5.34
C GLY A 106 -9.37 10.08 4.48
N SER A 107 -10.52 9.89 5.10
CA SER A 107 -11.80 9.73 4.38
C SER A 107 -12.40 11.09 3.99
N LEU A 108 -12.83 11.20 2.72
CA LEU A 108 -13.62 12.34 2.24
C LEU A 108 -15.13 12.14 2.42
N LYS A 109 -15.54 10.98 2.96
CA LYS A 109 -16.96 10.64 3.22
C LYS A 109 -17.21 10.49 4.71
N ALA A 110 -18.10 11.29 5.26
CA ALA A 110 -18.46 11.24 6.69
C ALA A 110 -19.02 9.87 7.14
N SER A 111 -19.55 9.07 6.22
CA SER A 111 -20.05 7.71 6.48
C SER A 111 -18.95 6.64 6.54
N MET A 112 -17.74 6.94 6.08
CA MET A 112 -16.58 6.05 6.12
C MET A 112 -15.65 6.51 7.27
N ARG A 113 -15.95 6.04 8.46
CA ARG A 113 -15.33 6.49 9.72
C ARG A 113 -13.92 5.90 9.91
N PRO A 114 -13.08 6.49 10.77
CA PRO A 114 -11.84 5.86 11.23
C PRO A 114 -12.07 4.41 11.68
N GLY A 115 -11.12 3.52 11.35
CA GLY A 115 -11.25 2.07 11.54
C GLY A 115 -11.85 1.33 10.34
N SER A 116 -12.47 2.02 9.38
CA SER A 116 -12.99 1.38 8.16
C SER A 116 -11.86 0.92 7.23
N LEU A 117 -12.09 -0.17 6.49
CA LEU A 117 -11.24 -0.59 5.37
C LEU A 117 -11.87 -0.17 4.04
N MET A 118 -11.04 0.34 3.12
CA MET A 118 -11.45 0.70 1.76
C MET A 118 -10.55 0.03 0.73
N LEU A 119 -11.12 -0.81 -0.11
CA LEU A 119 -10.46 -1.40 -1.27
C LEU A 119 -10.45 -0.38 -2.41
N LEU A 120 -9.27 -0.09 -2.96
CA LEU A 120 -9.11 0.88 -4.04
C LEU A 120 -9.67 0.29 -5.34
N THR A 121 -10.52 1.06 -6.00
CA THR A 121 -10.99 0.75 -7.36
C THR A 121 -10.19 1.49 -8.41
N ASP A 122 -9.67 2.67 -8.07
CA ASP A 122 -8.87 3.53 -8.91
C ASP A 122 -8.11 4.56 -8.06
N HIS A 123 -7.27 5.38 -8.68
CA HIS A 123 -6.65 6.52 -8.04
C HIS A 123 -6.66 7.79 -8.91
N ILE A 124 -6.55 8.92 -8.24
CA ILE A 124 -6.30 10.24 -8.85
C ILE A 124 -4.93 10.71 -8.37
N ASN A 125 -4.06 11.04 -9.31
CA ASN A 125 -2.74 11.59 -9.00
C ASN A 125 -2.83 13.13 -8.91
N CYS A 126 -2.96 13.64 -7.70
CA CYS A 126 -2.95 15.08 -7.39
C CYS A 126 -1.58 15.59 -6.93
N ALA A 127 -0.57 14.71 -6.85
CA ALA A 127 0.75 15.10 -6.32
C ALA A 127 1.60 15.90 -7.33
N GLY A 128 1.20 15.96 -8.61
CA GLY A 128 2.00 16.61 -9.66
C GLY A 128 3.30 15.89 -10.02
N MET A 129 3.51 14.68 -9.49
CA MET A 129 4.69 13.85 -9.71
C MET A 129 4.30 12.54 -10.39
N ASN A 130 5.24 11.96 -11.19
CA ASN A 130 5.07 10.63 -11.74
C ASN A 130 6.40 9.87 -11.60
N PRO A 131 6.42 8.64 -11.05
CA PRO A 131 7.65 7.89 -10.81
C PRO A 131 8.37 7.46 -12.09
N LEU A 132 7.75 7.61 -13.27
CA LEU A 132 8.33 7.27 -14.57
C LEU A 132 8.94 8.48 -15.29
N ILE A 133 8.80 9.70 -14.77
CA ILE A 133 9.44 10.89 -15.35
C ILE A 133 10.96 10.68 -15.37
N GLY A 134 11.59 11.01 -16.51
CA GLY A 134 13.04 10.86 -16.73
C GLY A 134 13.46 9.42 -17.08
N GLN A 135 12.52 8.49 -17.25
CA GLN A 135 12.83 7.15 -17.76
C GLN A 135 12.74 7.13 -19.29
N HIS A 136 13.66 6.40 -19.93
CA HIS A 136 13.69 6.20 -21.37
C HIS A 136 13.03 4.86 -21.75
N GLY A 137 12.48 4.78 -22.96
CA GLY A 137 11.88 3.58 -23.53
C GLY A 137 10.34 3.62 -23.56
N ASP A 138 9.77 2.98 -24.59
CA ASP A 138 8.32 2.97 -24.84
C ASP A 138 7.53 2.18 -23.78
N GLU A 139 8.20 1.28 -23.08
CA GLU A 139 7.62 0.51 -21.98
C GLU A 139 7.21 1.37 -20.77
N ASN A 140 7.57 2.66 -20.74
CA ASN A 140 7.12 3.60 -19.70
C ASN A 140 5.73 4.21 -19.97
N PHE A 141 5.18 4.03 -21.19
CA PHE A 141 3.79 4.38 -21.49
C PHE A 141 2.84 3.28 -21.03
N VAL A 142 2.65 3.21 -19.72
CA VAL A 142 1.92 2.11 -19.06
C VAL A 142 0.43 2.40 -19.03
N SER A 143 -0.38 1.44 -19.50
CA SER A 143 -1.84 1.54 -19.29
C SER A 143 -2.20 1.40 -17.83
N MET A 144 -2.89 2.40 -17.30
CA MET A 144 -3.43 2.41 -15.95
C MET A 144 -4.91 1.96 -15.88
N THR A 145 -5.51 1.59 -17.01
CA THR A 145 -6.80 0.90 -17.02
C THR A 145 -6.69 -0.41 -16.26
N ASN A 146 -7.55 -0.64 -15.29
CA ASN A 146 -7.44 -1.77 -14.37
C ASN A 146 -6.11 -1.78 -13.56
N ALA A 147 -5.63 -0.60 -13.15
CA ALA A 147 -4.43 -0.46 -12.33
C ALA A 147 -4.52 -1.29 -11.03
N TYR A 148 -5.71 -1.34 -10.44
CA TYR A 148 -6.07 -2.24 -9.34
C TYR A 148 -6.86 -3.40 -9.91
N ASN A 149 -6.24 -4.56 -9.99
CA ASN A 149 -6.75 -5.74 -10.69
C ASN A 149 -8.17 -6.15 -10.22
N ALA A 150 -9.10 -6.30 -11.17
CA ALA A 150 -10.50 -6.56 -10.87
C ALA A 150 -10.73 -7.92 -10.20
N ASP A 151 -9.95 -8.95 -10.56
CA ASP A 151 -10.12 -10.28 -9.99
C ASP A 151 -9.55 -10.36 -8.57
N LEU A 152 -8.42 -9.69 -8.31
CA LEU A 152 -7.91 -9.53 -6.94
C LEU A 152 -8.92 -8.77 -6.06
N ARG A 153 -9.55 -7.72 -6.59
CA ARG A 153 -10.60 -6.99 -5.85
C ARG A 153 -11.80 -7.88 -5.53
N LYS A 154 -12.27 -8.70 -6.48
CA LYS A 154 -13.33 -9.69 -6.23
C LYS A 154 -12.94 -10.69 -5.14
N ALA A 155 -11.70 -11.21 -5.19
CA ALA A 155 -11.19 -12.13 -4.19
C ALA A 155 -11.15 -11.49 -2.78
N PHE A 156 -10.69 -10.23 -2.67
CA PHE A 156 -10.71 -9.49 -1.40
C PHE A 156 -12.13 -9.28 -0.85
N LEU A 157 -13.10 -8.94 -1.70
CA LEU A 157 -14.49 -8.78 -1.28
C LEU A 157 -15.12 -10.11 -0.83
N ALA A 158 -14.78 -11.22 -1.49
CA ALA A 158 -15.21 -12.56 -1.09
C ALA A 158 -14.61 -12.94 0.28
N ALA A 159 -13.31 -12.69 0.48
CA ALA A 159 -12.63 -12.91 1.76
C ALA A 159 -13.25 -12.06 2.88
N ALA A 160 -13.51 -10.77 2.62
CA ALA A 160 -14.15 -9.85 3.56
C ALA A 160 -15.55 -10.35 3.98
N LYS A 161 -16.35 -10.84 3.01
CA LYS A 161 -17.66 -11.41 3.29
C LYS A 161 -17.59 -12.63 4.22
N LYS A 162 -16.64 -13.54 3.96
CA LYS A 162 -16.42 -14.73 4.82
C LYS A 162 -16.00 -14.35 6.24
N GLU A 163 -15.17 -13.33 6.38
CA GLU A 163 -14.69 -12.84 7.67
C GLU A 163 -15.66 -11.87 8.37
N LYS A 164 -16.80 -11.53 7.73
CA LYS A 164 -17.77 -10.53 8.19
C LYS A 164 -17.12 -9.15 8.43
N ILE A 165 -16.16 -8.78 7.60
CA ILE A 165 -15.49 -7.48 7.61
C ILE A 165 -16.16 -6.57 6.60
N ALA A 166 -16.59 -5.39 7.04
CA ALA A 166 -17.18 -4.38 6.17
C ALA A 166 -16.06 -3.65 5.39
N VAL A 167 -15.88 -3.97 4.11
CA VAL A 167 -14.94 -3.30 3.23
C VAL A 167 -15.69 -2.36 2.30
N LYS A 168 -15.34 -1.09 2.30
CA LYS A 168 -15.84 -0.09 1.34
C LYS A 168 -15.00 -0.16 0.06
N GLN A 169 -15.49 0.47 -1.00
CA GLN A 169 -14.74 0.64 -2.25
C GLN A 169 -14.70 2.11 -2.62
N GLY A 170 -13.60 2.55 -3.26
CA GLY A 170 -13.49 3.95 -3.64
C GLY A 170 -12.22 4.31 -4.38
N VAL A 171 -12.19 5.57 -4.83
CA VAL A 171 -11.08 6.19 -5.53
C VAL A 171 -10.15 6.85 -4.51
N TYR A 172 -8.88 6.48 -4.55
CA TYR A 172 -7.83 7.06 -3.71
C TYR A 172 -7.20 8.25 -4.41
N CYS A 173 -7.10 9.39 -3.73
CA CYS A 173 -6.34 10.54 -4.22
C CYS A 173 -4.94 10.52 -3.61
N TRP A 174 -3.91 10.50 -4.46
CA TRP A 174 -2.54 10.69 -4.01
C TRP A 174 -2.20 12.17 -3.96
N TYR A 175 -1.95 12.66 -2.76
CA TYR A 175 -1.44 14.01 -2.48
C TYR A 175 0.02 13.92 -2.03
N SER A 176 0.84 14.92 -2.37
CA SER A 176 2.29 14.82 -2.13
C SER A 176 2.65 14.68 -0.64
N GLY A 177 2.00 15.43 0.22
CA GLY A 177 2.46 15.64 1.61
C GLY A 177 3.75 16.48 1.66
N PRO A 178 4.43 16.58 2.84
CA PRO A 178 4.08 15.98 4.13
C PRO A 178 2.99 16.73 4.90
N SER A 179 2.57 17.95 4.48
CA SER A 179 1.44 18.63 5.09
C SER A 179 0.14 17.90 4.78
N PHE A 180 -0.79 17.86 5.73
CA PHE A 180 -2.16 17.48 5.43
C PHE A 180 -2.80 18.52 4.52
N GLU A 181 -3.82 18.08 3.79
CA GLU A 181 -4.58 18.90 2.86
C GLU A 181 -5.38 19.98 3.62
N THR A 182 -5.56 21.12 2.99
CA THR A 182 -6.50 22.16 3.47
C THR A 182 -7.96 21.73 3.23
N PRO A 183 -8.94 22.30 3.94
CA PRO A 183 -10.36 22.05 3.65
C PRO A 183 -10.78 22.38 2.20
N ALA A 184 -10.12 23.37 1.57
CA ALA A 184 -10.37 23.73 0.16
C ALA A 184 -9.86 22.65 -0.81
N GLU A 185 -8.67 22.10 -0.55
CA GLU A 185 -8.11 20.96 -1.31
C GLU A 185 -8.95 19.72 -1.14
N ILE A 186 -9.45 19.43 0.06
CA ILE A 186 -10.37 18.30 0.31
C ILE A 186 -11.66 18.47 -0.48
N LYS A 187 -12.23 19.69 -0.52
CA LYS A 187 -13.40 19.97 -1.35
C LYS A 187 -13.13 19.77 -2.85
N MET A 188 -11.97 20.22 -3.32
CA MET A 188 -11.53 19.97 -4.70
C MET A 188 -11.47 18.47 -4.99
N ILE A 189 -10.81 17.69 -4.13
CA ILE A 189 -10.69 16.23 -4.29
C ILE A 189 -12.06 15.55 -4.31
N GLN A 190 -13.01 15.99 -3.49
CA GLN A 190 -14.39 15.48 -3.53
C GLN A 190 -15.07 15.76 -4.87
N ILE A 191 -14.91 16.97 -5.43
CA ILE A 191 -15.51 17.37 -6.72
C ILE A 191 -14.98 16.51 -7.86
N ILE A 192 -13.68 16.20 -7.88
CA ILE A 192 -13.07 15.37 -8.91
C ILE A 192 -13.27 13.86 -8.69
N GLY A 193 -14.02 13.46 -7.66
CA GLY A 193 -14.45 12.08 -7.44
C GLY A 193 -13.61 11.27 -6.45
N GLY A 194 -12.68 11.88 -5.72
CA GLY A 194 -11.91 11.20 -4.67
C GLY A 194 -12.80 10.75 -3.50
N THR A 195 -12.47 9.60 -2.94
CA THR A 195 -13.17 8.98 -1.80
C THR A 195 -12.32 9.00 -0.53
N ALA A 196 -11.02 8.82 -0.69
CA ALA A 196 -10.02 8.90 0.36
C ALA A 196 -8.76 9.59 -0.18
N VAL A 197 -7.95 10.17 0.71
CA VAL A 197 -6.71 10.87 0.37
C VAL A 197 -5.55 10.34 1.20
N GLY A 198 -4.36 10.31 0.62
CA GLY A 198 -3.13 9.95 1.32
C GLY A 198 -1.89 10.21 0.47
N MET A 199 -0.72 9.88 1.02
CA MET A 199 0.57 10.36 0.52
C MET A 199 1.48 9.26 -0.07
N SER A 200 0.89 8.12 -0.48
CA SER A 200 1.63 6.93 -0.97
C SER A 200 0.83 6.18 -2.04
N THR A 201 1.19 4.94 -2.31
CA THR A 201 0.38 3.92 -3.03
C THR A 201 0.25 4.13 -4.53
N ALA A 202 -0.12 5.33 -5.00
CA ALA A 202 -0.21 5.58 -6.44
C ALA A 202 1.16 5.46 -7.15
N PRO A 203 2.27 6.03 -6.62
CA PRO A 203 3.57 5.85 -7.25
C PRO A 203 4.02 4.39 -7.27
N GLU A 204 3.83 3.63 -6.18
CA GLU A 204 4.14 2.20 -6.16
C GLU A 204 3.26 1.42 -7.14
N THR A 205 1.98 1.79 -7.28
CA THR A 205 1.08 1.17 -8.26
C THR A 205 1.56 1.42 -9.70
N ILE A 206 1.96 2.66 -10.04
CA ILE A 206 2.49 3.01 -11.37
C ILE A 206 3.75 2.20 -11.67
N LEU A 207 4.70 2.13 -10.74
CA LEU A 207 5.93 1.35 -10.87
C LEU A 207 5.63 -0.15 -11.00
N ALA A 208 4.75 -0.69 -10.18
CA ALA A 208 4.37 -2.10 -10.22
C ALA A 208 3.70 -2.47 -11.56
N ARG A 209 2.81 -1.62 -12.07
CA ARG A 209 2.20 -1.80 -13.39
C ARG A 209 3.23 -1.73 -14.53
N ARG A 210 4.20 -0.84 -14.44
CA ARG A 210 5.35 -0.79 -15.36
C ARG A 210 6.15 -2.10 -15.38
N LEU A 211 6.30 -2.72 -14.22
CA LEU A 211 6.98 -4.01 -14.07
C LEU A 211 6.10 -5.23 -14.40
N GLY A 212 4.86 -5.01 -14.83
CA GLY A 212 3.91 -6.08 -15.17
C GLY A 212 3.33 -6.81 -13.98
N LEU A 213 3.38 -6.24 -12.77
CA LEU A 213 2.77 -6.81 -11.58
C LEU A 213 1.25 -6.57 -11.57
N GLN A 214 0.50 -7.53 -11.05
CA GLN A 214 -0.89 -7.33 -10.67
C GLN A 214 -0.95 -6.63 -9.31
N VAL A 215 -1.79 -5.61 -9.18
CA VAL A 215 -1.86 -4.80 -7.95
C VAL A 215 -3.26 -4.84 -7.36
N ALA A 216 -3.33 -4.98 -6.04
CA ALA A 216 -4.47 -4.62 -5.22
C ALA A 216 -4.03 -3.68 -4.11
N ALA A 217 -4.91 -2.77 -3.69
CA ALA A 217 -4.59 -1.84 -2.62
C ALA A 217 -5.76 -1.65 -1.66
N ILE A 218 -5.45 -1.58 -0.37
CA ILE A 218 -6.42 -1.44 0.71
C ILE A 218 -5.98 -0.29 1.62
N SER A 219 -6.84 0.72 1.74
CA SER A 219 -6.67 1.78 2.72
C SER A 219 -7.29 1.41 4.05
N THR A 220 -6.56 1.67 5.12
CA THR A 220 -7.13 1.83 6.47
C THR A 220 -7.50 3.29 6.63
N ILE A 221 -8.77 3.56 6.85
CA ILE A 221 -9.23 4.91 7.15
C ILE A 221 -8.85 5.24 8.58
N THR A 222 -7.99 6.23 8.74
CA THR A 222 -7.43 6.60 10.05
C THR A 222 -8.01 7.88 10.61
N ASN A 223 -8.59 8.70 9.74
CA ASN A 223 -9.19 9.99 10.12
C ASN A 223 -10.25 10.40 9.08
N LEU A 224 -11.09 11.33 9.42
CA LEU A 224 -11.79 12.14 8.43
C LEU A 224 -10.83 13.20 7.88
N ALA A 225 -10.86 13.45 6.58
CA ALA A 225 -10.03 14.48 5.95
C ALA A 225 -10.37 15.88 6.46
N ALA A 226 -9.44 16.83 6.32
CA ALA A 226 -9.56 18.17 6.85
C ALA A 226 -10.89 18.85 6.47
N GLY A 227 -11.57 19.43 7.47
CA GLY A 227 -12.85 20.11 7.30
C GLY A 227 -14.07 19.19 7.19
N ILE A 228 -13.93 17.89 7.00
CA ILE A 228 -15.09 16.96 7.00
C ILE A 228 -15.65 16.87 8.41
N LYS A 229 -16.88 17.36 8.61
CA LYS A 229 -17.51 17.47 9.93
C LYS A 229 -16.60 18.18 10.98
N GLY A 230 -15.81 19.15 10.55
CA GLY A 230 -14.89 19.89 11.43
C GLY A 230 -13.62 19.13 11.80
N ALA A 231 -13.28 18.05 11.11
CA ALA A 231 -12.08 17.27 11.38
C ALA A 231 -10.79 18.09 11.14
N SER A 232 -9.82 17.88 12.04
CA SER A 232 -8.45 18.38 11.94
C SER A 232 -7.50 17.20 12.13
N PRO A 233 -7.09 16.54 11.04
CA PRO A 233 -6.30 15.30 11.10
C PRO A 233 -4.91 15.55 11.73
N SER A 234 -4.41 14.52 12.42
CA SER A 234 -3.07 14.50 12.99
C SER A 234 -2.36 13.18 12.77
N HIS A 235 -1.03 13.19 12.83
CA HIS A 235 -0.23 11.97 12.70
C HIS A 235 -0.46 11.01 13.89
N GLU A 236 -0.75 11.53 15.08
CA GLU A 236 -1.09 10.74 16.26
C GLU A 236 -2.42 10.01 16.10
N GLU A 237 -3.45 10.70 15.58
CA GLU A 237 -4.73 10.09 15.25
C GLU A 237 -4.55 8.97 14.23
N THR A 238 -3.76 9.23 13.17
CA THR A 238 -3.43 8.24 12.13
C THR A 238 -2.85 6.96 12.73
N LYS A 239 -1.89 7.07 13.66
CA LYS A 239 -1.29 5.92 14.32
C LYS A 239 -2.30 5.16 15.19
N ARG A 240 -3.04 5.87 16.03
CA ARG A 240 -4.00 5.29 16.97
C ARG A 240 -5.10 4.50 16.25
N GLU A 241 -5.73 5.11 15.26
CA GLU A 241 -6.83 4.49 14.52
C GLU A 241 -6.34 3.38 13.58
N GLY A 242 -5.15 3.52 13.00
CA GLY A 242 -4.52 2.47 12.19
C GLY A 242 -4.27 1.19 13.00
N MET A 243 -3.78 1.31 14.23
CA MET A 243 -3.58 0.16 15.12
C MET A 243 -4.89 -0.58 15.45
N LYS A 244 -6.01 0.13 15.60
CA LYS A 244 -7.32 -0.49 15.84
C LYS A 244 -7.80 -1.33 14.65
N ALA A 245 -7.55 -0.87 13.43
CA ALA A 245 -7.95 -1.57 12.21
C ALA A 245 -7.00 -2.73 11.81
N ALA A 246 -5.82 -2.81 12.42
CA ALA A 246 -4.82 -3.82 12.07
C ALA A 246 -5.33 -5.26 12.26
N GLY A 247 -6.20 -5.50 13.25
CA GLY A 247 -6.83 -6.80 13.48
C GLY A 247 -7.69 -7.27 12.30
N ASP A 248 -8.54 -6.40 11.78
CA ASP A 248 -9.38 -6.70 10.62
C ASP A 248 -8.55 -6.84 9.34
N MET A 249 -7.51 -6.01 9.15
CA MET A 249 -6.57 -6.15 8.04
C MET A 249 -5.86 -7.50 8.06
N LYS A 250 -5.38 -7.93 9.24
CA LYS A 250 -4.74 -9.22 9.43
C LYS A 250 -5.67 -10.38 9.06
N ARG A 251 -6.91 -10.38 9.56
CA ARG A 251 -7.91 -11.41 9.25
C ARG A 251 -8.24 -11.43 7.74
N LEU A 252 -8.42 -10.25 7.15
CA LEU A 252 -8.73 -10.11 5.72
C LEU A 252 -7.62 -10.67 4.84
N LEU A 253 -6.36 -10.31 5.10
CA LEU A 253 -5.20 -10.82 4.37
C LEU A 253 -5.04 -12.34 4.54
N THR A 254 -5.18 -12.84 5.77
CA THR A 254 -5.09 -14.28 6.05
C THR A 254 -6.16 -15.06 5.28
N ARG A 255 -7.40 -14.56 5.26
CA ARG A 255 -8.50 -15.19 4.51
C ARG A 255 -8.26 -15.12 3.01
N PHE A 256 -7.84 -13.97 2.49
CA PHE A 256 -7.53 -13.78 1.09
C PHE A 256 -6.49 -14.82 0.61
N PHE A 257 -5.34 -14.94 1.29
CA PHE A 257 -4.32 -15.90 0.93
C PHE A 257 -4.76 -17.36 1.08
N LYS A 258 -5.59 -17.65 2.07
CA LYS A 258 -6.16 -19.00 2.23
C LYS A 258 -7.08 -19.40 1.08
N ASP A 259 -7.76 -18.44 0.46
CA ASP A 259 -8.74 -18.67 -0.60
C ASP A 259 -8.15 -18.67 -2.03
N ILE A 260 -6.95 -18.09 -2.23
CA ILE A 260 -6.28 -18.02 -3.56
C ILE A 260 -5.26 -19.14 -3.80
N LYS A 261 -5.20 -20.11 -2.91
CA LYS A 261 -4.36 -21.30 -3.04
C LYS A 261 -4.62 -22.07 -4.33
#